data_ddc37f460e8282e33188b9fd754a24e0
#
_entry.id   ddc37f460e8282e33188b9fd754a24e0
#
_cell.length_a   1.000
_cell.length_b   1.000
_cell.length_c   1.000
_cell.angle_alpha   90.00
_cell.angle_beta   90.00
_cell.angle_gamma   90.00
#
_symmetry.space_group_name_H-M   'P 1'
#
loop_
_entity.id
_entity.type
_entity.pdbx_description
1 polymer ?
#
loop_
_entity_poly.entity_id
_entity_poly.type
_entity_poly.pdbx_seq_one_letter_code
_entity_poly.pdbx_strand_id
1 'polypeptide(L)'
;MRHTRKLALIACLLLLSACSPRIYGTLQLMDATLQPIPPAKESPENTVVNMINTTSTLEQASHAVTVNKEGKFESEKGKLTPGMYKVEASRIGYQTDTQTVEITKFGGKKVEFKLKKIAEGKRKSIEGSRSDEDKIVNPGEVNIQPPTM
;
A
#
# COMPACT_ATOMS: atom_id res chain seq x y z
N MET A 1 51.10 9.23 14.20
CA MET A 1 50.34 10.02 13.19
C MET A 1 49.75 9.20 12.01
N ARG A 2 50.34 8.11 11.55
CA ARG A 2 49.80 7.30 10.43
C ARG A 2 48.53 6.46 10.78
N HIS A 3 48.38 6.03 12.03
CA HIS A 3 47.23 5.23 12.46
C HIS A 3 45.96 6.06 12.68
N THR A 4 46.06 7.28 13.15
CA THR A 4 44.91 8.20 13.33
C THR A 4 44.28 8.60 12.01
N ARG A 5 45.07 8.80 10.94
CA ARG A 5 44.54 9.08 9.58
C ARG A 5 43.80 7.89 8.97
N LYS A 6 44.27 6.65 9.22
CA LYS A 6 43.57 5.44 8.74
C LYS A 6 42.26 5.20 9.50
N LEU A 7 42.21 5.45 10.81
CA LEU A 7 40.97 5.36 11.60
C LEU A 7 39.94 6.41 11.16
N ALA A 8 40.37 7.64 10.89
CA ALA A 8 39.49 8.69 10.41
C ALA A 8 38.90 8.38 9.01
N LEU A 9 39.70 7.79 8.13
CA LEU A 9 39.22 7.37 6.79
C LEU A 9 38.19 6.24 6.86
N ILE A 10 38.40 5.24 7.74
CA ILE A 10 37.44 4.15 7.95
C ILE A 10 36.15 4.66 8.57
N ALA A 11 36.20 5.56 9.54
CA ALA A 11 35.02 6.19 10.13
C ALA A 11 34.22 7.01 9.10
N CYS A 12 34.88 7.75 8.20
CA CYS A 12 34.22 8.48 7.13
C CYS A 12 33.54 7.55 6.10
N LEU A 13 34.14 6.40 5.78
CA LEU A 13 33.53 5.41 4.86
C LEU A 13 32.27 4.78 5.45
N LEU A 14 32.24 4.56 6.77
CA LEU A 14 31.08 3.99 7.47
C LEU A 14 29.88 4.96 7.54
N LEU A 15 30.14 6.27 7.51
CA LEU A 15 29.08 7.28 7.53
C LEU A 15 28.39 7.44 6.16
N LEU A 16 29.04 7.09 5.06
CA LEU A 16 28.48 7.21 3.71
C LEU A 16 27.45 6.11 3.38
N SER A 17 27.43 5.02 4.13
CA SER A 17 26.47 3.92 3.91
C SER A 17 25.07 4.16 4.51
N ALA A 18 24.86 5.24 5.24
CA ALA A 18 23.60 5.52 5.94
C ALA A 18 22.53 6.24 5.10
N CYS A 19 22.88 6.77 3.93
CA CYS A 19 21.99 7.60 3.11
C CYS A 19 21.42 6.80 1.92
N SER A 20 20.65 5.73 2.20
CA SER A 20 19.88 5.06 1.14
C SER A 20 18.49 5.69 0.97
N PRO A 21 17.96 5.76 -0.26
CA PRO A 21 16.59 6.18 -0.50
C PRO A 21 15.62 5.36 0.33
N ARG A 22 14.70 6.01 1.04
CA ARG A 22 13.68 5.31 1.83
C ARG A 22 12.39 6.11 1.95
N ILE A 23 11.28 5.40 2.09
CA ILE A 23 9.98 5.95 2.49
C ILE A 23 9.65 5.40 3.86
N TYR A 24 9.30 6.26 4.78
CA TYR A 24 8.89 5.89 6.14
C TYR A 24 7.76 6.78 6.60
N GLY A 25 7.03 6.35 7.61
CA GLY A 25 5.95 7.19 8.09
C GLY A 25 5.10 6.58 9.17
N THR A 26 3.96 7.21 9.36
CA THR A 26 2.97 6.81 10.34
C THR A 26 1.59 6.65 9.69
N LEU A 27 0.82 5.73 10.24
CA LEU A 27 -0.55 5.47 9.84
C LEU A 27 -1.45 5.51 11.06
N GLN A 28 -2.55 6.26 10.94
CA GLN A 28 -3.58 6.36 11.95
C GLN A 28 -4.91 5.88 11.39
N LEU A 29 -5.61 5.06 12.16
CA LEU A 29 -6.97 4.65 11.84
C LEU A 29 -7.96 5.70 12.34
N MET A 30 -8.93 6.03 11.50
CA MET A 30 -10.00 6.99 11.79
C MET A 30 -11.35 6.27 11.70
N ASP A 31 -12.29 6.64 12.53
CA ASP A 31 -13.66 6.15 12.41
C ASP A 31 -14.42 6.80 11.24
N ALA A 32 -15.68 6.44 11.03
CA ALA A 32 -16.52 7.00 9.98
C ALA A 32 -16.75 8.52 10.13
N THR A 33 -16.57 9.07 11.35
CA THR A 33 -16.72 10.49 11.68
C THR A 33 -15.38 11.25 11.67
N LEU A 34 -14.29 10.61 11.21
CA LEU A 34 -12.94 11.16 11.18
C LEU A 34 -12.33 11.40 12.58
N GLN A 35 -12.79 10.68 13.59
CA GLN A 35 -12.16 10.69 14.90
C GLN A 35 -11.07 9.61 14.95
N PRO A 36 -9.91 9.89 15.57
CA PRO A 36 -8.83 8.92 15.68
C PRO A 36 -9.24 7.72 16.53
N ILE A 37 -9.03 6.51 16.02
CA ILE A 37 -9.24 5.29 16.76
C ILE A 37 -7.96 4.99 17.56
N PRO A 38 -8.02 4.89 18.91
CA PRO A 38 -6.85 4.55 19.71
C PRO A 38 -6.31 3.16 19.34
N PRO A 39 -4.99 2.94 19.30
CA PRO A 39 -4.40 1.62 18.98
C PRO A 39 -4.81 0.51 19.94
N ALA A 40 -5.20 0.86 21.17
CA ALA A 40 -5.74 -0.10 22.15
C ALA A 40 -7.12 -0.65 21.74
N LYS A 41 -7.92 0.11 20.98
CA LYS A 41 -9.24 -0.29 20.46
C LYS A 41 -9.13 -1.04 19.16
N GLU A 42 -8.31 -0.56 18.25
CA GLU A 42 -8.06 -1.19 16.95
C GLU A 42 -6.62 -0.90 16.52
N SER A 43 -5.80 -1.96 16.44
CA SER A 43 -4.38 -1.83 16.07
C SER A 43 -4.23 -1.53 14.58
N PRO A 44 -3.37 -0.60 14.17
CA PRO A 44 -3.02 -0.35 12.78
C PRO A 44 -2.15 -1.46 12.17
N GLU A 45 -1.74 -2.44 12.96
CA GLU A 45 -0.91 -3.57 12.54
C GLU A 45 -1.53 -4.29 11.32
N ASN A 46 -0.68 -4.84 10.47
CA ASN A 46 -1.05 -5.55 9.24
C ASN A 46 -1.75 -4.69 8.17
N THR A 47 -1.78 -3.37 8.33
CA THR A 47 -2.12 -2.49 7.21
C THR A 47 -0.99 -2.54 6.18
N VAL A 48 -1.32 -2.71 4.92
CA VAL A 48 -0.34 -2.78 3.83
C VAL A 48 -0.09 -1.38 3.27
N VAL A 49 1.18 -1.03 3.15
CA VAL A 49 1.62 0.19 2.45
C VAL A 49 2.38 -0.24 1.21
N ASN A 50 1.82 0.04 0.04
CA ASN A 50 2.40 -0.26 -1.25
C ASN A 50 3.06 0.99 -1.84
N MET A 51 4.29 0.86 -2.32
CA MET A 51 5.12 1.93 -2.86
C MET A 51 5.42 1.61 -4.32
N ILE A 52 4.78 2.31 -5.25
CA ILE A 52 4.86 2.07 -6.69
C ILE A 52 5.69 3.18 -7.33
N ASN A 53 6.83 2.83 -7.94
CA ASN A 53 7.64 3.78 -8.68
C ASN A 53 6.98 4.08 -10.04
N THR A 54 6.46 5.30 -10.21
CA THR A 54 5.76 5.73 -11.42
C THR A 54 6.70 6.18 -12.53
N THR A 55 7.99 6.35 -12.24
CA THR A 55 9.02 6.71 -13.23
C THR A 55 9.80 5.51 -13.75
N SER A 56 9.67 4.35 -13.10
CA SER A 56 10.34 3.12 -13.54
C SER A 56 9.50 2.38 -14.57
N THR A 57 10.14 1.87 -15.61
CA THR A 57 9.52 0.99 -16.62
C THR A 57 9.77 -0.50 -16.31
N LEU A 58 10.45 -0.81 -15.21
CA LEU A 58 10.76 -2.18 -14.83
C LEU A 58 9.58 -2.86 -14.14
N GLU A 59 9.40 -4.15 -14.37
CA GLU A 59 8.32 -4.96 -13.79
C GLU A 59 8.30 -4.97 -12.24
N GLN A 60 9.43 -4.73 -11.58
CA GLN A 60 9.56 -4.65 -10.12
C GLN A 60 9.49 -3.22 -9.58
N ALA A 61 8.64 -2.39 -10.16
CA ALA A 61 8.48 -1.01 -9.73
C ALA A 61 7.73 -0.85 -8.39
N SER A 62 7.27 -1.92 -7.77
CA SER A 62 6.49 -1.88 -6.53
C SER A 62 7.20 -2.57 -5.37
N HIS A 63 7.05 -1.99 -4.18
CA HIS A 63 7.52 -2.54 -2.92
C HIS A 63 6.45 -2.37 -1.85
N ALA A 64 6.10 -3.45 -1.15
CA ALA A 64 5.07 -3.44 -0.12
C ALA A 64 5.68 -3.69 1.26
N VAL A 65 5.20 -2.97 2.26
CA VAL A 65 5.55 -3.17 3.67
C VAL A 65 4.30 -3.20 4.53
N THR A 66 4.38 -3.81 5.70
CA THR A 66 3.32 -3.81 6.69
C THR A 66 3.58 -2.78 7.78
N VAL A 67 2.51 -2.20 8.28
CA VAL A 67 2.54 -1.28 9.42
C VAL A 67 2.66 -2.08 10.71
N ASN A 68 3.46 -1.59 11.66
CA ASN A 68 3.60 -2.21 12.97
C ASN A 68 2.49 -1.78 13.96
N LYS A 69 2.52 -2.31 15.19
CA LYS A 69 1.53 -2.01 16.25
C LYS A 69 1.44 -0.55 16.63
N GLU A 70 2.56 0.18 16.53
CA GLU A 70 2.61 1.62 16.81
C GLU A 70 2.15 2.48 15.63
N GLY A 71 1.71 1.87 14.53
CA GLY A 71 1.31 2.60 13.34
C GLY A 71 2.48 3.12 12.50
N LYS A 72 3.69 2.58 12.67
CA LYS A 72 4.88 2.98 11.91
C LYS A 72 5.18 1.98 10.80
N PHE A 73 5.73 2.49 9.70
CA PHE A 73 6.22 1.69 8.58
C PHE A 73 7.50 2.30 8.00
N GLU A 74 8.32 1.49 7.39
CA GLU A 74 9.53 1.90 6.69
C GLU A 74 9.83 0.90 5.57
N SER A 75 10.24 1.44 4.41
CA SER A 75 10.73 0.63 3.31
C SER A 75 12.03 -0.07 3.68
N GLU A 76 12.24 -1.27 3.15
CA GLU A 76 13.52 -1.97 3.32
C GLU A 76 14.65 -1.21 2.64
N LYS A 77 15.85 -1.26 3.26
CA LYS A 77 17.05 -0.61 2.72
C LYS A 77 17.40 -1.15 1.34
N GLY A 78 17.70 -0.25 0.42
CA GLY A 78 18.15 -0.62 -0.93
C GLY A 78 17.05 -1.14 -1.87
N LYS A 79 15.79 -1.19 -1.45
CA LYS A 79 14.67 -1.60 -2.31
C LYS A 79 14.11 -0.47 -3.14
N LEU A 80 14.29 0.76 -2.71
CA LEU A 80 13.82 1.93 -3.44
C LEU A 80 14.95 2.56 -4.26
N THR A 81 14.59 3.03 -5.45
CA THR A 81 15.44 3.83 -6.34
C THR A 81 14.93 5.28 -6.35
N PRO A 82 15.76 6.28 -6.71
CA PRO A 82 15.27 7.64 -6.88
C PRO A 82 14.15 7.71 -7.93
N GLY A 83 13.15 8.55 -7.70
CA GLY A 83 12.02 8.71 -8.61
C GLY A 83 10.73 9.13 -7.91
N MET A 84 9.65 9.20 -8.68
CA MET A 84 8.31 9.48 -8.19
C MET A 84 7.64 8.18 -7.73
N TYR A 85 7.08 8.22 -6.55
CA TYR A 85 6.36 7.08 -5.97
C TYR A 85 4.93 7.43 -5.66
N LYS A 86 4.02 6.58 -6.11
CA LYS A 86 2.66 6.50 -5.60
C LYS A 86 2.67 5.58 -4.40
N VAL A 87 2.36 6.10 -3.22
CA VAL A 87 2.33 5.36 -1.96
C VAL A 87 0.88 5.18 -1.55
N GLU A 88 0.44 3.95 -1.41
CA GLU A 88 -0.94 3.59 -1.10
C GLU A 88 -0.99 2.80 0.21
N ALA A 89 -1.79 3.28 1.16
CA ALA A 89 -2.08 2.54 2.37
C ALA A 89 -3.47 1.90 2.26
N SER A 90 -3.55 0.58 2.44
CA SER A 90 -4.80 -0.18 2.30
C SER A 90 -5.02 -1.14 3.46
N ARG A 91 -6.28 -1.24 3.91
CA ARG A 91 -6.73 -2.14 4.95
C ARG A 91 -8.18 -2.54 4.69
N ILE A 92 -8.53 -3.79 4.95
CA ILE A 92 -9.90 -4.28 4.84
C ILE A 92 -10.81 -3.50 5.79
N GLY A 93 -11.95 -3.00 5.28
CA GLY A 93 -12.92 -2.18 6.03
C GLY A 93 -12.58 -0.69 6.11
N TYR A 94 -11.51 -0.25 5.44
CA TYR A 94 -11.07 1.15 5.38
C TYR A 94 -10.96 1.65 3.95
N GLN A 95 -11.13 2.96 3.78
CA GLN A 95 -10.85 3.61 2.51
C GLN A 95 -9.34 3.67 2.30
N THR A 96 -8.89 3.29 1.11
CA THR A 96 -7.48 3.42 0.72
C THR A 96 -7.09 4.88 0.66
N ASP A 97 -5.96 5.23 1.25
CA ASP A 97 -5.36 6.56 1.15
C ASP A 97 -4.10 6.49 0.26
N THR A 98 -3.93 7.49 -0.57
CA THR A 98 -2.88 7.52 -1.59
C THR A 98 -2.17 8.86 -1.59
N GLN A 99 -0.84 8.83 -1.59
CA GLN A 99 0.00 10.02 -1.68
C GLN A 99 1.08 9.82 -2.74
N THR A 100 1.45 10.90 -3.43
CA THR A 100 2.57 10.89 -4.37
C THR A 100 3.74 11.63 -3.75
N VAL A 101 4.92 10.99 -3.76
CA VAL A 101 6.15 11.54 -3.18
C VAL A 101 7.33 11.36 -4.11
N GLU A 102 8.23 12.32 -4.11
CA GLU A 102 9.50 12.23 -4.81
C GLU A 102 10.60 11.74 -3.86
N ILE A 103 11.35 10.74 -4.30
CA ILE A 103 12.51 10.18 -3.60
C ILE A 103 13.76 10.60 -4.34
N THR A 104 14.65 11.26 -3.63
CA THR A 104 15.98 11.64 -4.13
C THR A 104 17.02 10.55 -3.82
N LYS A 105 18.17 10.63 -4.47
CA LYS A 105 19.28 9.67 -4.28
C LYS A 105 19.77 9.60 -2.83
N PHE A 106 19.67 10.70 -2.11
CA PHE A 106 20.14 10.83 -0.73
C PHE A 106 18.99 11.31 0.14
N GLY A 107 18.48 10.47 1.01
CA GLY A 107 17.49 10.86 2.00
C GLY A 107 16.24 10.02 2.02
N GLY A 108 15.44 10.21 3.08
CA GLY A 108 14.16 9.57 3.28
C GLY A 108 13.00 10.55 3.13
N LYS A 109 11.85 10.06 2.68
CA LYS A 109 10.60 10.83 2.64
C LYS A 109 9.64 10.31 3.68
N LYS A 110 9.18 11.21 4.55
CA LYS A 110 8.14 10.92 5.54
C LYS A 110 6.76 11.04 4.91
N VAL A 111 5.88 10.07 5.19
CA VAL A 111 4.48 10.03 4.74
C VAL A 111 3.58 9.76 5.94
N GLU A 112 2.42 10.40 5.96
CA GLU A 112 1.43 10.22 7.05
C GLU A 112 0.08 9.85 6.44
N PHE A 113 -0.46 8.69 6.83
CA PHE A 113 -1.74 8.19 6.36
C PHE A 113 -2.81 8.25 7.43
N LYS A 114 -4.05 8.55 7.01
CA LYS A 114 -5.25 8.56 7.86
C LYS A 114 -6.33 7.72 7.19
N LEU A 115 -6.40 6.44 7.50
CA LEU A 115 -7.38 5.55 6.91
C LEU A 115 -8.74 5.70 7.58
N LYS A 116 -9.74 6.10 6.81
CA LYS A 116 -11.12 6.26 7.26
C LYS A 116 -11.85 4.92 7.19
N LYS A 117 -12.47 4.52 8.30
CA LYS A 117 -13.32 3.33 8.36
C LYS A 117 -14.53 3.50 7.44
N ILE A 118 -14.77 2.50 6.58
CA ILE A 118 -15.97 2.47 5.75
C ILE A 118 -17.15 2.20 6.67
N ALA A 119 -18.15 3.11 6.66
CA ALA A 119 -19.39 2.84 7.37
C ALA A 119 -20.00 1.55 6.82
N GLU A 120 -20.29 0.59 7.69
CA GLU A 120 -21.08 -0.57 7.32
C GLU A 120 -22.46 -0.06 6.88
N GLY A 121 -22.64 0.11 5.58
CA GLY A 121 -23.96 0.29 5.01
C GLY A 121 -24.76 -0.91 5.46
N LYS A 122 -25.94 -0.68 6.10
CA LYS A 122 -26.93 -1.72 6.26
C LYS A 122 -27.06 -2.36 4.89
N ARG A 123 -26.50 -3.56 4.72
CA ARG A 123 -26.82 -4.39 3.58
C ARG A 123 -28.32 -4.57 3.68
N LYS A 124 -29.09 -3.83 2.87
CA LYS A 124 -30.44 -4.25 2.60
C LYS A 124 -30.29 -5.68 2.11
N SER A 125 -30.70 -6.66 2.93
CA SER A 125 -30.92 -7.98 2.41
C SER A 125 -31.87 -7.72 1.24
N ILE A 126 -31.40 -7.98 0.05
CA ILE A 126 -32.26 -8.13 -1.08
C ILE A 126 -33.05 -9.39 -0.70
N GLU A 127 -34.17 -9.22 -0.01
CA GLU A 127 -35.19 -10.24 0.02
C GLU A 127 -35.51 -10.46 -1.44
N GLY A 128 -34.99 -11.56 -1.98
CA GLY A 128 -35.32 -11.98 -3.30
C GLY A 128 -36.84 -12.07 -3.34
N SER A 129 -37.43 -11.15 -4.09
CA SER A 129 -38.82 -11.34 -4.49
C SER A 129 -38.91 -12.73 -5.08
N ARG A 130 -39.50 -13.66 -4.34
CA ARG A 130 -39.96 -14.90 -4.90
C ARG A 130 -41.14 -14.59 -5.80
N SER A 131 -40.84 -14.01 -6.94
CA SER A 131 -41.73 -14.14 -8.09
C SER A 131 -41.32 -15.45 -8.78
N ASP A 132 -42.16 -16.45 -8.70
CA ASP A 132 -41.99 -17.73 -9.38
C ASP A 132 -41.98 -17.64 -10.93
N GLU A 133 -41.59 -16.49 -11.47
CA GLU A 133 -41.51 -16.20 -12.91
C GLU A 133 -40.11 -15.92 -13.43
N ASP A 134 -39.07 -16.14 -12.64
CA ASP A 134 -37.70 -16.16 -13.18
C ASP A 134 -37.49 -17.43 -14.01
N LYS A 135 -38.10 -17.43 -15.19
CA LYS A 135 -37.81 -18.35 -16.27
C LYS A 135 -36.32 -18.24 -16.58
N ILE A 136 -35.55 -19.19 -16.07
CA ILE A 136 -34.14 -19.34 -16.46
C ILE A 136 -34.14 -19.61 -17.95
N VAL A 137 -33.95 -18.56 -18.73
CA VAL A 137 -33.65 -18.68 -20.16
C VAL A 137 -32.26 -19.26 -20.24
N ASN A 138 -32.18 -20.54 -20.45
CA ASN A 138 -30.92 -21.24 -20.69
C ASN A 138 -30.35 -20.73 -22.02
N PRO A 139 -29.25 -19.92 -22.04
CA PRO A 139 -28.69 -19.41 -23.31
C PRO A 139 -27.76 -20.48 -23.89
N GLY A 140 -28.27 -21.58 -24.31
CA GLY A 140 -27.44 -22.72 -24.69
C GLY A 140 -27.99 -23.69 -25.69
N GLU A 141 -28.76 -23.26 -26.68
CA GLU A 141 -28.85 -24.02 -27.92
C GLU A 141 -28.29 -23.15 -29.07
N VAL A 142 -26.96 -23.12 -29.16
CA VAL A 142 -26.31 -22.71 -30.39
C VAL A 142 -26.48 -23.86 -31.39
N ASN A 143 -27.48 -23.72 -32.26
CA ASN A 143 -27.71 -24.65 -33.38
C ASN A 143 -26.55 -24.46 -34.38
N ILE A 144 -25.49 -25.24 -34.24
CA ILE A 144 -24.35 -25.30 -35.15
C ILE A 144 -24.83 -26.19 -36.33
N GLN A 145 -25.39 -25.58 -37.38
CA GLN A 145 -25.57 -26.27 -38.64
C GLN A 145 -24.19 -26.53 -39.28
N PRO A 146 -23.86 -27.78 -39.64
CA PRO A 146 -22.64 -28.06 -40.39
C PRO A 146 -22.76 -27.50 -41.80
N PRO A 147 -21.66 -27.03 -42.40
CA PRO A 147 -21.66 -26.52 -43.73
C PRO A 147 -22.07 -27.65 -44.72
N THR A 148 -23.09 -27.39 -45.52
CA THR A 148 -23.47 -28.28 -46.64
C THR A 148 -22.40 -28.19 -47.69
N MET A 149 -21.83 -29.35 -48.07
CA MET A 149 -20.96 -29.46 -49.24
C MET A 149 -21.76 -29.32 -50.54
#